data_4b2ea6b7f54b1f689170544eeb966193
#
_entry.id   4b2ea6b7f54b1f689170544eeb966193
#
_cell.length_a   1.000
_cell.length_b   1.000
_cell.length_c   1.000
_cell.angle_alpha   90.00
_cell.angle_beta   90.00
_cell.angle_gamma   90.00
#
_symmetry.space_group_name_H-M   'P 1'
#
loop_
_entity.id
_entity.type
_entity.pdbx_description
1 polymer ?
#
loop_
_entity_poly.entity_id
_entity_poly.type
_entity_poly.pdbx_seq_one_letter_code
_entity_poly.pdbx_strand_id
1 'polypeptide(L)'
;MRLSLKHMVISFAVALVVLSVVMSIICVAVFRDNVSEKRTEGAGIVVEGLPERRFAYDFANASVYYAEKDGTLSYAALVCISDADKVITLTPFAASLPVHYQGSIYFASSICREEGIEALLGIASALTGVEADSLVEAERYHISAESSEAFAVDMTELLKGRYDGYEIKCISVILDKDGVADSKATVEQFFKIELN
;
A
#
# COMPACT_ATOMS: atom_id res chain seq x y z
N MET A 1 61.33 -9.57 9.61
CA MET A 1 60.52 -9.36 8.43
C MET A 1 59.70 -8.08 8.63
N ARG A 2 60.14 -6.92 8.08
CA ARG A 2 59.43 -5.65 8.25
C ARG A 2 58.40 -5.54 7.11
N LEU A 3 57.16 -5.87 7.38
CA LEU A 3 56.08 -5.53 6.43
C LEU A 3 56.06 -4.01 6.25
N SER A 4 56.21 -3.56 5.02
CA SER A 4 56.16 -2.13 4.69
C SER A 4 54.81 -1.56 5.09
N LEU A 5 54.79 -0.43 5.79
CA LEU A 5 53.58 0.28 6.22
C LEU A 5 52.57 0.42 5.06
N LYS A 6 53.04 0.56 3.84
CA LYS A 6 52.22 0.63 2.62
C LYS A 6 51.40 -0.64 2.37
N HIS A 7 51.98 -1.84 2.59
CA HIS A 7 51.23 -3.09 2.41
C HIS A 7 50.15 -3.28 3.47
N MET A 8 50.43 -2.81 4.71
CA MET A 8 49.46 -2.85 5.78
C MET A 8 48.25 -1.95 5.53
N VAL A 9 48.51 -0.73 5.03
CA VAL A 9 47.45 0.22 4.65
C VAL A 9 46.59 -0.29 3.49
N ILE A 10 47.23 -0.86 2.48
CA ILE A 10 46.51 -1.44 1.31
C ILE A 10 45.65 -2.62 1.74
N SER A 11 46.19 -3.55 2.55
CA SER A 11 45.42 -4.70 3.08
C SER A 11 44.23 -4.26 3.92
N PHE A 12 44.41 -3.22 4.74
CA PHE A 12 43.31 -2.68 5.55
C PHE A 12 42.22 -2.01 4.68
N ALA A 13 42.61 -1.24 3.68
CA ALA A 13 41.67 -0.63 2.75
C ALA A 13 40.84 -1.67 1.94
N VAL A 14 41.52 -2.73 1.47
CA VAL A 14 40.83 -3.84 0.76
C VAL A 14 39.88 -4.57 1.73
N ALA A 15 40.26 -4.83 2.95
CA ALA A 15 39.39 -5.47 3.96
C ALA A 15 38.16 -4.61 4.26
N LEU A 16 38.28 -3.27 4.34
CA LEU A 16 37.18 -2.34 4.55
C LEU A 16 36.19 -2.36 3.37
N VAL A 17 36.69 -2.37 2.15
CA VAL A 17 35.84 -2.45 0.93
C VAL A 17 35.07 -3.76 0.89
N VAL A 18 35.73 -4.88 1.16
CA VAL A 18 35.07 -6.19 1.20
C VAL A 18 34.01 -6.24 2.29
N LEU A 19 34.32 -5.72 3.48
CA LEU A 19 33.36 -5.67 4.60
C LEU A 19 32.13 -4.81 4.25
N SER A 20 32.32 -3.66 3.60
CA SER A 20 31.18 -2.79 3.22
C SER A 20 30.30 -3.44 2.17
N VAL A 21 30.86 -4.19 1.21
CA VAL A 21 30.08 -4.94 0.21
C VAL A 21 29.30 -6.07 0.88
N VAL A 22 29.92 -6.83 1.78
CA VAL A 22 29.25 -7.91 2.52
C VAL A 22 28.11 -7.36 3.39
N MET A 23 28.34 -6.26 4.10
CA MET A 23 27.30 -5.60 4.91
C MET A 23 26.14 -5.07 4.05
N SER A 24 26.44 -4.54 2.86
CA SER A 24 25.38 -4.11 1.93
C SER A 24 24.52 -5.28 1.45
N ILE A 25 25.13 -6.42 1.13
CA ILE A 25 24.40 -7.64 0.72
C ILE A 25 23.54 -8.16 1.89
N ILE A 26 24.10 -8.20 3.11
CA ILE A 26 23.35 -8.63 4.30
C ILE A 26 22.19 -7.67 4.58
N CYS A 27 22.39 -6.36 4.50
CA CYS A 27 21.32 -5.38 4.65
C CYS A 27 20.20 -5.60 3.62
N VAL A 28 20.53 -5.77 2.35
CA VAL A 28 19.52 -6.03 1.30
C VAL A 28 18.79 -7.34 1.56
N ALA A 29 19.49 -8.41 1.97
CA ALA A 29 18.87 -9.69 2.29
C ALA A 29 17.94 -9.58 3.51
N VAL A 30 18.40 -8.96 4.61
CA VAL A 30 17.61 -8.76 5.84
C VAL A 30 16.41 -7.83 5.59
N PHE A 31 16.58 -6.77 4.78
CA PHE A 31 15.44 -5.92 4.40
C PHE A 31 14.42 -6.69 3.55
N ARG A 32 14.89 -7.52 2.63
CA ARG A 32 14.02 -8.34 1.78
C ARG A 32 13.28 -9.40 2.57
N ASP A 33 13.94 -10.06 3.53
CA ASP A 33 13.32 -11.07 4.39
C ASP A 33 12.35 -10.43 5.41
N ASN A 34 12.70 -9.28 6.01
CA ASN A 34 11.80 -8.55 6.91
C ASN A 34 10.57 -7.98 6.19
N VAL A 35 10.70 -7.58 4.92
CA VAL A 35 9.56 -7.18 4.09
C VAL A 35 8.70 -8.39 3.74
N SER A 36 9.32 -9.56 3.55
CA SER A 36 8.60 -10.80 3.23
C SER A 36 7.90 -11.42 4.44
N GLU A 37 8.50 -11.36 5.65
CA GLU A 37 7.87 -11.89 6.87
C GLU A 37 6.75 -10.99 7.42
N LYS A 38 6.85 -9.66 7.29
CA LYS A 38 5.74 -8.74 7.61
C LYS A 38 4.55 -8.84 6.66
N ARG A 39 4.72 -9.48 5.49
CA ARG A 39 3.63 -9.74 4.53
C ARG A 39 2.61 -10.77 5.03
N THR A 40 2.91 -11.59 6.03
CA THR A 40 2.07 -12.73 6.42
C THR A 40 1.29 -12.52 7.71
N GLU A 41 1.53 -11.44 8.46
CA GLU A 41 0.83 -11.15 9.72
C GLU A 41 -0.09 -9.91 9.66
N GLY A 42 -0.35 -9.36 8.48
CA GLY A 42 -1.39 -8.36 8.29
C GLY A 42 -2.76 -8.97 8.58
N ALA A 43 -3.39 -8.43 9.61
CA ALA A 43 -4.72 -8.70 10.15
C ALA A 43 -5.54 -9.68 9.30
N GLY A 44 -5.94 -10.82 9.88
CA GLY A 44 -6.64 -11.90 9.22
C GLY A 44 -8.01 -11.56 8.66
N ILE A 45 -8.08 -10.58 7.77
CA ILE A 45 -9.24 -10.34 6.91
C ILE A 45 -9.15 -11.38 5.80
N VAL A 46 -9.70 -12.56 6.08
CA VAL A 46 -9.83 -13.62 5.08
C VAL A 46 -11.06 -13.30 4.24
N VAL A 47 -10.83 -12.84 3.03
CA VAL A 47 -11.89 -12.80 2.01
C VAL A 47 -12.04 -14.23 1.47
N GLU A 48 -12.92 -15.02 2.11
CA GLU A 48 -13.22 -16.37 1.67
C GLU A 48 -13.89 -16.34 0.28
N GLY A 49 -13.31 -17.06 -0.65
CA GLY A 49 -13.97 -17.43 -1.91
C GLY A 49 -13.81 -16.45 -3.06
N LEU A 50 -12.80 -15.59 -3.07
CA LEU A 50 -12.43 -14.89 -4.31
C LEU A 50 -11.91 -15.95 -5.30
N PRO A 51 -12.51 -16.07 -6.51
CA PRO A 51 -11.94 -16.92 -7.53
C PRO A 51 -10.52 -16.43 -7.86
N GLU A 52 -9.63 -17.34 -8.26
CA GLU A 52 -8.33 -17.02 -8.86
C GLU A 52 -8.55 -16.26 -10.19
N ARG A 53 -8.98 -15.02 -10.09
CA ARG A 53 -9.13 -14.13 -11.24
C ARG A 53 -7.90 -13.24 -11.30
N ARG A 54 -7.30 -13.17 -12.47
CA ARG A 54 -6.26 -12.19 -12.75
C ARG A 54 -6.94 -10.83 -12.86
N PHE A 55 -6.34 -9.81 -12.24
CA PHE A 55 -6.76 -8.43 -12.47
C PHE A 55 -6.58 -8.07 -13.94
N ALA A 56 -7.36 -7.08 -14.40
CA ALA A 56 -7.23 -6.49 -15.71
C ALA A 56 -5.80 -5.96 -15.95
N TYR A 57 -5.17 -5.47 -14.89
CA TYR A 57 -3.83 -4.89 -14.93
C TYR A 57 -2.88 -5.67 -14.04
N ASP A 58 -1.62 -5.74 -14.46
CA ASP A 58 -0.54 -6.24 -13.62
C ASP A 58 -0.01 -5.08 -12.77
N PHE A 59 -0.47 -5.04 -11.51
CA PHE A 59 -0.06 -4.00 -10.58
C PHE A 59 1.30 -4.32 -9.97
N ALA A 60 2.31 -3.55 -10.40
CA ALA A 60 3.68 -3.68 -9.90
C ALA A 60 3.83 -3.12 -8.49
N ASN A 61 3.02 -2.12 -8.11
CA ASN A 61 3.06 -1.44 -6.82
C ASN A 61 1.65 -1.12 -6.35
N ALA A 62 1.38 -1.41 -5.08
CA ALA A 62 0.14 -1.02 -4.40
C ALA A 62 0.46 -0.36 -3.06
N SER A 63 0.02 0.88 -2.87
CA SER A 63 0.29 1.67 -1.67
C SER A 63 -1.00 2.25 -1.11
N VAL A 64 -1.14 2.22 0.22
CA VAL A 64 -2.26 2.89 0.90
C VAL A 64 -1.79 4.26 1.37
N TYR A 65 -2.40 5.31 0.82
CA TYR A 65 -2.25 6.67 1.31
C TYR A 65 -3.30 6.92 2.38
N TYR A 66 -2.93 7.55 3.49
CA TYR A 66 -3.86 7.86 4.57
C TYR A 66 -3.64 9.26 5.12
N ALA A 67 -4.72 9.87 5.58
CA ALA A 67 -4.73 11.14 6.27
C ALA A 67 -5.34 10.96 7.67
N GLU A 68 -4.68 11.55 8.66
CA GLU A 68 -5.16 11.60 10.04
C GLU A 68 -5.60 13.01 10.40
N LYS A 69 -6.57 13.10 11.31
CA LYS A 69 -6.95 14.34 11.96
C LYS A 69 -7.02 14.09 13.46
N ASP A 70 -6.27 14.89 14.21
CA ASP A 70 -6.19 14.75 15.68
C ASP A 70 -5.73 13.33 16.11
N GLY A 71 -4.80 12.72 15.37
CA GLY A 71 -4.29 11.37 15.63
C GLY A 71 -5.32 10.25 15.35
N THR A 72 -6.34 10.55 14.57
CA THR A 72 -7.37 9.57 14.17
C THR A 72 -7.45 9.52 12.65
N LEU A 73 -7.52 8.31 12.09
CA LEU A 73 -7.73 8.11 10.66
C LEU A 73 -8.97 8.88 10.21
N SER A 74 -8.84 9.66 9.15
CA SER A 74 -9.95 10.37 8.50
C SER A 74 -10.29 9.79 7.15
N TYR A 75 -9.31 9.66 6.28
CA TYR A 75 -9.45 9.14 4.92
C TYR A 75 -8.27 8.27 4.56
N ALA A 76 -8.51 7.32 3.66
CA ALA A 76 -7.47 6.53 3.04
C ALA A 76 -7.79 6.27 1.57
N ALA A 77 -6.77 5.93 0.80
CA ALA A 77 -6.94 5.48 -0.58
C ALA A 77 -5.91 4.42 -0.92
N LEU A 78 -6.35 3.34 -1.53
CA LEU A 78 -5.44 2.42 -2.20
C LEU A 78 -5.09 2.98 -3.57
N VAL A 79 -3.81 3.04 -3.86
CA VAL A 79 -3.24 3.43 -5.16
C VAL A 79 -2.49 2.23 -5.72
N CYS A 80 -2.95 1.69 -6.84
CA CYS A 80 -2.27 0.61 -7.54
C CYS A 80 -1.74 1.12 -8.88
N ILE A 81 -0.51 0.78 -9.22
CA ILE A 81 0.18 1.28 -10.42
C ILE A 81 0.53 0.11 -11.32
N SER A 82 0.04 0.17 -12.57
CA SER A 82 0.49 -0.70 -13.65
C SER A 82 1.41 0.09 -14.58
N ASP A 83 2.69 -0.23 -14.53
CA ASP A 83 3.70 0.39 -15.41
C ASP A 83 3.59 -0.10 -16.83
N ALA A 84 3.14 -1.33 -17.04
CA ALA A 84 2.96 -1.93 -18.35
C ALA A 84 1.83 -1.27 -19.13
N ASP A 85 0.71 -1.01 -18.45
CA ASP A 85 -0.51 -0.46 -19.08
C ASP A 85 -0.59 1.07 -18.97
N LYS A 86 0.31 1.69 -18.20
CA LYS A 86 0.29 3.12 -17.88
C LYS A 86 -1.02 3.56 -17.23
N VAL A 87 -1.52 2.72 -16.32
CA VAL A 87 -2.76 2.95 -15.57
C VAL A 87 -2.48 3.01 -14.07
N ILE A 88 -3.13 3.95 -13.41
CA ILE A 88 -3.18 4.06 -11.96
C ILE A 88 -4.63 3.92 -11.53
N THR A 89 -4.91 3.00 -10.62
CA THR A 89 -6.23 2.94 -9.97
C THR A 89 -6.16 3.59 -8.60
N LEU A 90 -7.14 4.43 -8.31
CA LEU A 90 -7.31 5.12 -7.04
C LEU A 90 -8.63 4.68 -6.40
N THR A 91 -8.57 4.04 -5.24
CA THR A 91 -9.75 3.59 -4.49
C THR A 91 -9.81 4.32 -3.14
N PRO A 92 -10.49 5.48 -3.07
CA PRO A 92 -10.65 6.21 -1.83
C PRO A 92 -11.72 5.59 -0.94
N PHE A 93 -11.50 5.66 0.39
CA PHE A 93 -12.49 5.29 1.39
C PHE A 93 -12.34 6.13 2.66
N ALA A 94 -13.46 6.34 3.35
CA ALA A 94 -13.49 7.09 4.59
C ALA A 94 -13.17 6.20 5.80
N ALA A 95 -12.67 6.80 6.87
CA ALA A 95 -12.46 6.14 8.15
C ALA A 95 -13.75 5.55 8.76
N SER A 96 -14.90 6.16 8.43
CA SER A 96 -16.23 5.70 8.85
C SER A 96 -16.79 4.58 7.97
N LEU A 97 -16.01 4.03 7.03
CA LEU A 97 -16.46 2.91 6.21
C LEU A 97 -16.69 1.67 7.08
N PRO A 98 -17.91 1.12 7.12
CA PRO A 98 -18.16 -0.15 7.79
C PRO A 98 -17.58 -1.30 6.97
N VAL A 99 -16.80 -2.16 7.60
CA VAL A 99 -16.17 -3.33 6.98
C VAL A 99 -16.44 -4.59 7.82
N HIS A 100 -16.52 -5.73 7.17
CA HIS A 100 -16.55 -7.00 7.87
C HIS A 100 -15.15 -7.36 8.38
N TYR A 101 -15.02 -7.51 9.68
CA TYR A 101 -13.77 -7.84 10.35
C TYR A 101 -14.03 -8.85 11.46
N GLN A 102 -13.32 -9.98 11.47
CA GLN A 102 -13.44 -11.04 12.48
C GLN A 102 -14.89 -11.47 12.78
N GLY A 103 -15.72 -11.55 11.74
CA GLY A 103 -17.13 -11.99 11.87
C GLY A 103 -18.11 -10.93 12.39
N SER A 104 -17.66 -9.70 12.58
CA SER A 104 -18.47 -8.56 13.00
C SER A 104 -18.26 -7.36 12.08
N ILE A 105 -19.11 -6.34 12.22
CA ILE A 105 -18.98 -5.10 11.44
C ILE A 105 -18.32 -4.05 12.31
N TYR A 106 -17.22 -3.47 11.83
CA TYR A 106 -16.47 -2.40 12.47
C TYR A 106 -16.24 -1.25 11.48
N PHE A 107 -16.04 -0.06 11.98
CA PHE A 107 -15.53 1.05 11.16
C PHE A 107 -14.02 0.89 10.94
N ALA A 108 -13.53 1.24 9.77
CA ALA A 108 -12.10 1.18 9.44
C ALA A 108 -11.25 1.92 10.50
N SER A 109 -11.69 3.09 10.95
CA SER A 109 -11.02 3.85 12.02
C SER A 109 -10.97 3.13 13.35
N SER A 110 -11.99 2.34 13.70
CA SER A 110 -12.01 1.58 14.96
C SER A 110 -10.98 0.45 14.92
N ILE A 111 -10.86 -0.25 13.80
CA ILE A 111 -9.87 -1.30 13.59
C ILE A 111 -8.45 -0.69 13.69
N CYS A 112 -8.20 0.42 12.99
CA CYS A 112 -6.89 1.10 13.03
C CYS A 112 -6.55 1.62 14.43
N ARG A 113 -7.53 2.04 15.23
CA ARG A 113 -7.30 2.48 16.61
C ARG A 113 -6.93 1.32 17.53
N GLU A 114 -7.46 0.13 17.30
CA GLU A 114 -7.23 -1.05 18.15
C GLU A 114 -5.96 -1.81 17.72
N GLU A 115 -5.73 -1.97 16.43
CA GLU A 115 -4.65 -2.78 15.87
C GLU A 115 -3.48 -1.97 15.29
N GLY A 116 -3.63 -0.64 15.25
CA GLY A 116 -2.66 0.26 14.65
C GLY A 116 -2.98 0.59 13.20
N ILE A 117 -2.32 1.64 12.69
CA ILE A 117 -2.54 2.15 11.33
C ILE A 117 -2.17 1.13 10.25
N GLU A 118 -1.30 0.17 10.57
CA GLU A 118 -0.88 -0.91 9.66
C GLU A 118 -2.04 -1.83 9.26
N ALA A 119 -3.13 -1.88 10.05
CA ALA A 119 -4.35 -2.60 9.70
C ALA A 119 -4.99 -2.09 8.40
N LEU A 120 -4.70 -0.86 7.97
CA LEU A 120 -5.15 -0.31 6.68
C LEU A 120 -4.69 -1.14 5.49
N LEU A 121 -3.52 -1.75 5.54
CA LEU A 121 -3.04 -2.64 4.46
C LEU A 121 -3.99 -3.81 4.27
N GLY A 122 -4.37 -4.45 5.37
CA GLY A 122 -5.33 -5.56 5.36
C GLY A 122 -6.72 -5.14 4.92
N ILE A 123 -7.22 -3.98 5.41
CA ILE A 123 -8.52 -3.44 5.03
C ILE A 123 -8.54 -3.14 3.52
N ALA A 124 -7.55 -2.42 3.00
CA ALA A 124 -7.47 -2.07 1.58
C ALA A 124 -7.37 -3.33 0.69
N SER A 125 -6.55 -4.30 1.09
CA SER A 125 -6.41 -5.57 0.38
C SER A 125 -7.71 -6.36 0.38
N ALA A 126 -8.44 -6.41 1.50
CA ALA A 126 -9.73 -7.07 1.58
C ALA A 126 -10.80 -6.39 0.71
N LEU A 127 -10.82 -5.04 0.67
CA LEU A 127 -11.78 -4.28 -0.12
C LEU A 127 -11.57 -4.43 -1.63
N THR A 128 -10.35 -4.59 -2.08
CA THR A 128 -10.00 -4.51 -3.50
C THR A 128 -9.49 -5.82 -4.09
N GLY A 129 -9.11 -6.76 -3.25
CA GLY A 129 -8.44 -7.99 -3.67
C GLY A 129 -6.98 -7.79 -4.12
N VAL A 130 -6.46 -6.54 -4.05
CA VAL A 130 -5.07 -6.22 -4.38
C VAL A 130 -4.26 -6.14 -3.09
N GLU A 131 -3.16 -6.88 -3.01
CA GLU A 131 -2.27 -6.84 -1.87
C GLU A 131 -1.52 -5.49 -1.84
N ALA A 132 -1.68 -4.75 -0.73
CA ALA A 132 -1.02 -3.47 -0.55
C ALA A 132 0.34 -3.66 0.13
N ASP A 133 1.38 -3.01 -0.42
CA ASP A 133 2.77 -3.19 -0.01
C ASP A 133 3.25 -2.14 0.99
N SER A 134 2.64 -0.97 1.03
CA SER A 134 3.15 0.15 1.83
C SER A 134 2.09 1.13 2.29
N LEU A 135 2.37 1.80 3.41
CA LEU A 135 1.60 2.92 3.95
C LEU A 135 2.31 4.24 3.68
N VAL A 136 1.56 5.24 3.27
CA VAL A 136 2.07 6.57 2.96
C VAL A 136 1.18 7.61 3.63
N GLU A 137 1.76 8.42 4.51
CA GLU A 137 1.07 9.51 5.16
C GLU A 137 0.84 10.67 4.16
N ALA A 138 -0.43 10.98 3.92
CA ALA A 138 -0.85 11.94 2.91
C ALA A 138 -0.50 13.39 3.24
N GLU A 139 -0.41 13.74 4.53
CA GLU A 139 -0.02 15.08 4.98
C GLU A 139 1.34 15.53 4.45
N ARG A 140 2.26 14.60 4.21
CA ARG A 140 3.57 14.90 3.59
C ARG A 140 3.46 15.52 2.21
N TYR A 141 2.29 15.42 1.58
CA TYR A 141 2.01 15.93 0.24
C TYR A 141 0.95 17.03 0.24
N HIS A 142 0.64 17.61 1.41
CA HIS A 142 -0.37 18.66 1.56
C HIS A 142 -1.77 18.26 1.08
N ILE A 143 -2.11 16.99 1.21
CA ILE A 143 -3.42 16.46 0.83
C ILE A 143 -4.44 16.78 1.92
N SER A 144 -5.59 17.30 1.51
CA SER A 144 -6.67 17.70 2.41
C SER A 144 -7.32 16.49 3.10
N ALA A 145 -7.59 16.63 4.38
CA ALA A 145 -8.37 15.68 5.18
C ALA A 145 -9.76 16.25 5.56
N GLU A 146 -10.24 17.28 4.85
CA GLU A 146 -11.50 17.96 5.18
C GLU A 146 -12.74 17.19 4.73
N SER A 147 -12.70 16.58 3.53
CA SER A 147 -13.76 15.74 3.00
C SER A 147 -13.21 14.62 2.13
N SER A 148 -14.01 13.57 1.91
CA SER A 148 -13.64 12.46 1.02
C SER A 148 -13.41 12.91 -0.42
N GLU A 149 -14.20 13.88 -0.89
CA GLU A 149 -14.09 14.43 -2.24
C GLU A 149 -12.81 15.25 -2.38
N ALA A 150 -12.52 16.15 -1.41
CA ALA A 150 -11.29 16.93 -1.40
C ALA A 150 -10.06 16.00 -1.37
N PHE A 151 -10.07 14.99 -0.50
CA PHE A 151 -9.01 14.00 -0.43
C PHE A 151 -8.77 13.28 -1.76
N ALA A 152 -9.84 12.83 -2.43
CA ALA A 152 -9.74 12.15 -3.72
C ALA A 152 -9.25 13.07 -4.85
N VAL A 153 -9.65 14.34 -4.84
CA VAL A 153 -9.19 15.36 -5.80
C VAL A 153 -7.71 15.63 -5.62
N ASP A 154 -7.28 15.93 -4.39
CA ASP A 154 -5.87 16.21 -4.08
C ASP A 154 -4.97 15.01 -4.41
N MET A 155 -5.44 13.78 -4.10
CA MET A 155 -4.74 12.55 -4.49
C MET A 155 -4.60 12.44 -6.00
N THR A 156 -5.65 12.74 -6.74
CA THR A 156 -5.63 12.68 -8.21
C THR A 156 -4.63 13.70 -8.78
N GLU A 157 -4.59 14.91 -8.24
CA GLU A 157 -3.63 15.95 -8.66
C GLU A 157 -2.19 15.54 -8.34
N LEU A 158 -1.95 15.00 -7.14
CA LEU A 158 -0.64 14.46 -6.76
C LEU A 158 -0.16 13.39 -7.74
N LEU A 159 -1.03 12.43 -8.07
CA LEU A 159 -0.69 11.33 -8.96
C LEU A 159 -0.44 11.80 -10.38
N LYS A 160 -1.24 12.75 -10.90
CA LYS A 160 -1.00 13.38 -12.22
C LYS A 160 0.35 14.10 -12.27
N GLY A 161 0.71 14.80 -11.20
CA GLY A 161 1.99 15.50 -11.13
C GLY A 161 3.22 14.57 -11.05
N ARG A 162 3.03 13.33 -10.57
CA ARG A 162 4.12 12.36 -10.42
C ARG A 162 4.27 11.39 -11.59
N TYR A 163 3.17 11.05 -12.24
CA TYR A 163 3.09 10.00 -13.26
C TYR A 163 2.57 10.58 -14.56
N ASP A 164 3.45 11.26 -15.28
CA ASP A 164 3.12 11.81 -16.59
C ASP A 164 2.82 10.68 -17.59
N GLY A 165 1.76 10.84 -18.36
CA GLY A 165 1.32 9.86 -19.35
C GLY A 165 0.58 8.63 -18.80
N TYR A 166 0.23 8.62 -17.50
CA TYR A 166 -0.61 7.58 -16.92
C TYR A 166 -2.09 7.99 -16.93
N GLU A 167 -2.97 7.06 -17.24
CA GLU A 167 -4.41 7.21 -17.04
C GLU A 167 -4.76 6.93 -15.58
N ILE A 168 -5.51 7.83 -14.92
CA ILE A 168 -5.97 7.63 -13.54
C ILE A 168 -7.44 7.22 -13.56
N LYS A 169 -7.71 6.03 -13.01
CA LYS A 169 -9.06 5.45 -12.88
C LYS A 169 -9.47 5.42 -11.41
N CYS A 170 -10.55 6.15 -11.08
CA CYS A 170 -11.13 6.12 -9.75
C CYS A 170 -12.09 4.93 -9.63
N ILE A 171 -11.93 4.13 -8.58
CA ILE A 171 -12.78 2.99 -8.26
C ILE A 171 -13.42 3.27 -6.91
N SER A 172 -14.75 3.25 -6.86
CA SER A 172 -15.48 3.45 -5.62
C SER A 172 -15.68 2.14 -4.88
N VAL A 173 -15.56 2.17 -3.56
CA VAL A 173 -16.01 1.04 -2.73
C VAL A 173 -17.52 0.91 -2.85
N ILE A 174 -18.00 -0.27 -3.20
CA ILE A 174 -19.43 -0.59 -3.26
C ILE A 174 -19.90 -0.94 -1.85
N LEU A 175 -21.06 -0.43 -1.49
CA LEU A 175 -21.74 -0.79 -0.25
C LEU A 175 -22.86 -1.78 -0.55
N ASP A 176 -23.07 -2.72 0.34
CA ASP A 176 -24.23 -3.62 0.30
C ASP A 176 -25.53 -2.88 0.74
N LYS A 177 -26.64 -3.62 0.80
CA LYS A 177 -27.95 -3.10 1.22
C LYS A 177 -27.96 -2.58 2.67
N ASP A 178 -27.05 -3.04 3.50
CA ASP A 178 -26.93 -2.66 4.93
C ASP A 178 -25.89 -1.54 5.13
N GLY A 179 -25.32 -1.01 4.02
CA GLY A 179 -24.36 0.07 4.02
C GLY A 179 -22.93 -0.37 4.40
N VAL A 180 -22.66 -1.68 4.40
CA VAL A 180 -21.34 -2.25 4.68
C VAL A 180 -20.58 -2.45 3.38
N ALA A 181 -19.26 -2.32 3.42
CA ALA A 181 -18.42 -2.52 2.24
C ALA A 181 -18.58 -3.93 1.67
N ASP A 182 -19.03 -4.01 0.41
CA ASP A 182 -19.13 -5.24 -0.37
C ASP A 182 -17.83 -5.44 -1.15
N SER A 183 -16.90 -6.17 -0.53
CA SER A 183 -15.60 -6.46 -1.12
C SER A 183 -15.74 -7.20 -2.46
N LYS A 184 -16.71 -8.13 -2.57
CA LYS A 184 -16.90 -8.89 -3.81
C LYS A 184 -17.34 -7.99 -4.95
N ALA A 185 -18.34 -7.13 -4.73
CA ALA A 185 -18.82 -6.20 -5.74
C ALA A 185 -17.77 -5.15 -6.09
N THR A 186 -16.98 -4.68 -5.11
CA THR A 186 -15.88 -3.75 -5.33
C THR A 186 -14.79 -4.40 -6.19
N VAL A 187 -14.37 -5.60 -5.88
CA VAL A 187 -13.39 -6.37 -6.67
C VAL A 187 -13.87 -6.60 -8.10
N GLU A 188 -15.16 -6.88 -8.31
CA GLU A 188 -15.72 -7.03 -9.65
C GLU A 188 -15.58 -5.76 -10.50
N GLN A 189 -15.53 -4.55 -9.92
CA GLN A 189 -15.23 -3.33 -10.68
C GLN A 189 -13.82 -3.34 -11.26
N PHE A 190 -12.82 -3.81 -10.49
CA PHE A 190 -11.45 -3.93 -10.98
C PHE A 190 -11.34 -4.83 -12.21
N PHE A 191 -12.18 -5.86 -12.31
CA PHE A 191 -12.24 -6.73 -13.50
C PHE A 191 -13.00 -6.12 -14.67
N LYS A 192 -13.94 -5.22 -14.43
CA LYS A 192 -14.76 -4.59 -15.48
C LYS A 192 -14.09 -3.39 -16.18
N ILE A 193 -12.99 -2.87 -15.63
CA ILE A 193 -12.27 -1.72 -16.19
C ILE A 193 -11.70 -2.02 -17.59
N GLU A 194 -11.54 -3.29 -17.96
CA GLU A 194 -11.08 -3.71 -19.30
C GLU A 194 -12.11 -3.58 -20.43
N LEU A 195 -13.39 -3.40 -20.12
CA LEU A 195 -14.45 -3.62 -21.09
C LEU A 195 -15.04 -2.34 -21.69
N ASN A 196 -14.42 -1.18 -21.45
CA ASN A 196 -14.81 0.09 -22.07
C ASN A 196 -13.57 0.72 -22.78
#